data_41fa686d2c9ec09197a65eb22137859c
#
_entry.id   41fa686d2c9ec09197a65eb22137859c
#
_cell.length_a   1.000
_cell.length_b   1.000
_cell.length_c   1.000
_cell.angle_alpha   90.00
_cell.angle_beta   90.00
_cell.angle_gamma   90.00
#
_symmetry.space_group_name_H-M   'P 1'
#
loop_
_entity.id
_entity.type
_entity.pdbx_description
1 polymer ?
#
loop_
_entity_poly.entity_id
_entity_poly.type
_entity_poly.pdbx_seq_one_letter_code
_entity_poly.pdbx_strand_id
1 'polypeptide(L)'
;MVERVPSAPAGVAVRVRLFAVVADRLGARQLELVLPVGATAQAVRDELGRRYPQWRPLLDLCRLAVNGRYCETGTPVHPGDEVALIPPVSGGSLHQEDAGGDPGGPAAAAGHRAEPGAVAEGAAASEPMPPGTGPAPTPALGRVAAGDDGRFFVTPEPLSLDELFRFVARPSHGAVVLFIGITRRFTAERETEHLEYEAYLPMAAEELARIGAEAEARWPGSRLAIGHRTGPVATGQASVVVAAAAPHRPAAFAAARYAIDELKVRAPIWKREHYADGRVEWVGVPAAGEGPTGDAAGSSR
;
A
#
# COMPACT_ATOMS: atom_id res chain seq x y z
N MET A 1 -7.69 -8.78 62.23
CA MET A 1 -8.44 -8.68 60.95
C MET A 1 -7.59 -7.84 60.01
N VAL A 2 -6.93 -8.46 59.07
CA VAL A 2 -6.14 -7.72 58.08
C VAL A 2 -7.07 -7.45 56.91
N GLU A 3 -7.42 -6.19 56.72
CA GLU A 3 -8.22 -5.73 55.59
C GLU A 3 -7.43 -5.99 54.30
N ARG A 4 -7.90 -6.92 53.47
CA ARG A 4 -7.38 -7.11 52.12
C ARG A 4 -7.74 -5.89 51.29
N VAL A 5 -6.74 -5.06 50.95
CA VAL A 5 -6.84 -4.06 49.90
C VAL A 5 -7.25 -4.80 48.64
N PRO A 6 -8.37 -4.42 47.96
CA PRO A 6 -8.75 -5.06 46.71
C PRO A 6 -7.63 -4.86 45.70
N SER A 7 -7.07 -5.96 45.22
CA SER A 7 -6.16 -6.00 44.08
C SER A 7 -6.84 -5.26 42.92
N ALA A 8 -6.17 -4.27 42.34
CA ALA A 8 -6.61 -3.62 41.10
C ALA A 8 -7.00 -4.72 40.08
N PRO A 9 -8.10 -4.57 39.34
CA PRO A 9 -8.50 -5.58 38.38
C PRO A 9 -7.33 -5.89 37.45
N ALA A 10 -6.97 -7.17 37.37
CA ALA A 10 -5.92 -7.65 36.48
C ALA A 10 -6.32 -7.25 35.07
N GLY A 11 -5.63 -6.26 34.49
CA GLY A 11 -5.88 -5.76 33.15
C GLY A 11 -4.87 -6.30 32.16
N VAL A 12 -5.22 -6.31 30.89
CA VAL A 12 -4.35 -6.63 29.77
C VAL A 12 -3.72 -5.33 29.28
N ALA A 13 -2.42 -5.15 29.47
CA ALA A 13 -1.68 -4.01 28.93
C ALA A 13 -1.33 -4.28 27.45
N VAL A 14 -1.74 -3.38 26.58
CA VAL A 14 -1.46 -3.42 25.13
C VAL A 14 -0.83 -2.12 24.67
N ARG A 15 0.05 -2.21 23.69
CA ARG A 15 0.58 -1.05 22.96
C ARG A 15 -0.32 -0.74 21.79
N VAL A 16 -0.73 0.51 21.66
CA VAL A 16 -1.56 0.96 20.55
C VAL A 16 -0.73 1.84 19.62
N ARG A 17 -0.65 1.44 18.35
CA ARG A 17 0.01 2.23 17.30
C ARG A 17 -1.01 3.04 16.52
N LEU A 18 -0.68 4.29 16.29
CA LEU A 18 -1.51 5.27 15.60
C LEU A 18 -0.74 5.84 14.40
N PHE A 19 -1.42 6.03 13.29
CA PHE A 19 -0.80 6.45 12.03
C PHE A 19 -1.55 7.61 11.39
N ALA A 20 -0.83 8.35 10.55
CA ALA A 20 -1.35 9.38 9.68
C ALA A 20 -2.28 10.36 10.45
N VAL A 21 -3.44 10.65 9.89
CA VAL A 21 -4.41 11.59 10.48
C VAL A 21 -4.82 11.21 11.91
N VAL A 22 -4.88 9.92 12.26
CA VAL A 22 -5.25 9.50 13.63
C VAL A 22 -4.16 9.90 14.62
N ALA A 23 -2.89 9.69 14.27
CA ALA A 23 -1.76 10.13 15.10
C ALA A 23 -1.75 11.65 15.30
N ASP A 24 -1.98 12.41 14.22
CA ASP A 24 -2.02 13.88 14.27
C ASP A 24 -3.19 14.38 15.13
N ARG A 25 -4.39 13.78 15.01
CA ARG A 25 -5.58 14.18 15.77
C ARG A 25 -5.52 13.83 17.25
N LEU A 26 -4.91 12.70 17.59
CA LEU A 26 -4.75 12.27 18.98
C LEU A 26 -3.48 12.83 19.61
N GLY A 27 -2.58 13.44 18.84
CA GLY A 27 -1.31 14.01 19.31
C GLY A 27 -0.30 12.95 19.76
N ALA A 28 -0.44 11.70 19.32
CA ALA A 28 0.42 10.60 19.73
C ALA A 28 0.53 9.55 18.61
N ARG A 29 1.73 8.97 18.44
CA ARG A 29 1.96 7.84 17.52
C ARG A 29 1.86 6.49 18.21
N GLN A 30 1.94 6.48 19.53
CA GLN A 30 1.84 5.29 20.37
C GLN A 30 1.20 5.64 21.70
N LEU A 31 0.34 4.75 22.19
CA LEU A 31 -0.31 4.82 23.51
C LEU A 31 -0.21 3.46 24.19
N GLU A 32 -0.27 3.46 25.51
CA GLU A 32 -0.49 2.24 26.29
C GLU A 32 -1.91 2.25 26.84
N LEU A 33 -2.61 1.13 26.68
CA LEU A 33 -3.95 0.91 27.24
C LEU A 33 -3.91 -0.30 28.15
N VAL A 34 -4.65 -0.20 29.26
CA VAL A 34 -4.96 -1.34 30.11
C VAL A 34 -6.44 -1.65 29.93
N LEU A 35 -6.73 -2.83 29.43
CA LEU A 35 -8.07 -3.31 29.08
C LEU A 35 -8.48 -4.44 30.03
N PRO A 36 -9.79 -4.73 30.19
CA PRO A 36 -10.23 -5.90 30.93
C PRO A 36 -9.68 -7.21 30.39
N VAL A 37 -9.51 -8.21 31.24
CA VAL A 37 -9.13 -9.57 30.81
C VAL A 37 -10.18 -10.11 29.84
N GLY A 38 -9.75 -10.70 28.73
CA GLY A 38 -10.62 -11.18 27.65
C GLY A 38 -11.04 -10.09 26.66
N ALA A 39 -10.42 -8.90 26.71
CA ALA A 39 -10.67 -7.85 25.75
C ALA A 39 -10.31 -8.29 24.32
N THR A 40 -10.96 -7.66 23.35
CA THR A 40 -10.73 -7.86 21.93
C THR A 40 -10.13 -6.61 21.28
N ALA A 41 -9.69 -6.71 20.03
CA ALA A 41 -9.20 -5.57 19.25
C ALA A 41 -10.25 -4.43 19.19
N GLN A 42 -11.55 -4.74 19.16
CA GLN A 42 -12.62 -3.75 19.24
C GLN A 42 -12.56 -2.93 20.53
N ALA A 43 -12.24 -3.55 21.67
CA ALA A 43 -12.17 -2.86 22.95
C ALA A 43 -11.11 -1.75 22.96
N VAL A 44 -10.03 -1.90 22.17
CA VAL A 44 -9.02 -0.84 21.98
C VAL A 44 -9.66 0.38 21.32
N ARG A 45 -10.39 0.18 20.22
CA ARG A 45 -11.08 1.26 19.48
C ARG A 45 -12.16 1.93 20.34
N ASP A 46 -12.91 1.14 21.09
CA ASP A 46 -13.96 1.66 21.98
C ASP A 46 -13.38 2.50 23.11
N GLU A 47 -12.29 2.06 23.72
CA GLU A 47 -11.60 2.82 24.76
C GLU A 47 -11.03 4.14 24.23
N LEU A 48 -10.46 4.13 23.02
CA LEU A 48 -10.01 5.37 22.35
C LEU A 48 -11.21 6.28 22.04
N GLY A 49 -12.32 5.73 21.55
CA GLY A 49 -13.54 6.51 21.29
C GLY A 49 -14.14 7.12 22.56
N ARG A 50 -13.99 6.45 23.71
CA ARG A 50 -14.38 6.98 25.02
C ARG A 50 -13.46 8.12 25.51
N ARG A 51 -12.14 8.00 25.26
CA ARG A 51 -11.15 9.03 25.65
C ARG A 51 -11.19 10.24 24.73
N TYR A 52 -11.50 10.03 23.46
CA TYR A 52 -11.49 11.05 22.40
C TYR A 52 -12.82 11.06 21.63
N PRO A 53 -13.94 11.40 22.27
CA PRO A 53 -15.28 11.28 21.67
C PRO A 53 -15.44 12.12 20.38
N GLN A 54 -14.76 13.23 20.27
CA GLN A 54 -14.76 14.10 19.08
C GLN A 54 -14.16 13.40 17.84
N TRP A 55 -13.32 12.37 18.01
CA TRP A 55 -12.69 11.64 16.93
C TRP A 55 -13.31 10.25 16.70
N ARG A 56 -14.40 9.91 17.40
CA ARG A 56 -15.08 8.63 17.25
C ARG A 56 -15.40 8.27 15.80
N PRO A 57 -15.94 9.19 14.96
CA PRO A 57 -16.20 8.88 13.55
C PRO A 57 -14.96 8.46 12.77
N LEU A 58 -13.81 9.10 13.02
CA LEU A 58 -12.52 8.74 12.39
C LEU A 58 -12.02 7.38 12.89
N LEU A 59 -12.12 7.11 14.19
CA LEU A 59 -11.69 5.84 14.79
C LEU A 59 -12.53 4.67 14.26
N ASP A 60 -13.82 4.87 14.00
CA ASP A 60 -14.71 3.85 13.47
C ASP A 60 -14.41 3.48 12.01
N LEU A 61 -13.78 4.38 11.25
CA LEU A 61 -13.31 4.11 9.89
C LEU A 61 -11.99 3.30 9.85
N CYS A 62 -11.28 3.20 10.98
CA CYS A 62 -10.00 2.51 11.02
C CYS A 62 -10.18 0.99 10.97
N ARG A 63 -9.36 0.33 10.16
CA ARG A 63 -9.15 -1.12 10.29
C ARG A 63 -8.27 -1.39 11.50
N LEU A 64 -8.39 -2.59 12.06
CA LEU A 64 -7.58 -3.03 13.19
C LEU A 64 -6.52 -4.03 12.71
N ALA A 65 -5.35 -3.96 13.33
CA ALA A 65 -4.32 -4.97 13.15
C ALA A 65 -3.73 -5.34 14.52
N VAL A 66 -3.42 -6.62 14.71
CA VAL A 66 -2.73 -7.13 15.89
C VAL A 66 -1.41 -7.73 15.43
N ASN A 67 -0.32 -7.29 16.06
CA ASN A 67 1.03 -7.76 15.77
C ASN A 67 1.38 -7.73 14.26
N GLY A 68 1.05 -6.63 13.58
CA GLY A 68 1.35 -6.42 12.17
C GLY A 68 0.45 -7.18 11.18
N ARG A 69 -0.69 -7.69 11.61
CA ARG A 69 -1.67 -8.38 10.74
C ARG A 69 -3.05 -7.81 10.92
N TYR A 70 -3.74 -7.56 9.81
CA TYR A 70 -5.17 -7.21 9.86
C TYR A 70 -5.95 -8.29 10.61
N CYS A 71 -6.90 -7.87 11.41
CA CYS A 71 -7.69 -8.76 12.24
C CYS A 71 -9.18 -8.36 12.24
N GLU A 72 -10.02 -9.29 12.63
CA GLU A 72 -11.43 -9.05 12.92
C GLU A 72 -11.58 -8.30 14.24
N THR A 73 -12.69 -7.57 14.40
CA THR A 73 -13.00 -6.81 15.63
C THR A 73 -13.04 -7.68 16.88
N GLY A 74 -13.49 -8.94 16.76
CA GLY A 74 -13.57 -9.94 17.82
C GLY A 74 -12.25 -10.64 18.17
N THR A 75 -11.14 -10.33 17.49
CA THR A 75 -9.84 -10.95 17.77
C THR A 75 -9.40 -10.67 19.20
N PRO A 76 -9.13 -11.69 20.03
CA PRO A 76 -8.63 -11.51 21.39
C PRO A 76 -7.29 -10.79 21.41
N VAL A 77 -7.08 -9.95 22.43
CA VAL A 77 -5.79 -9.29 22.68
C VAL A 77 -5.19 -9.79 23.99
N HIS A 78 -3.87 -9.96 24.00
CA HIS A 78 -3.11 -10.51 25.11
C HIS A 78 -2.12 -9.48 25.67
N PRO A 79 -1.61 -9.67 26.89
CA PRO A 79 -0.59 -8.79 27.45
C PRO A 79 0.64 -8.71 26.53
N GLY A 80 1.05 -7.48 26.21
CA GLY A 80 2.21 -7.21 25.35
C GLY A 80 1.92 -7.15 23.86
N ASP A 81 0.68 -7.46 23.42
CA ASP A 81 0.30 -7.28 22.02
C ASP A 81 0.42 -5.83 21.59
N GLU A 82 0.79 -5.65 20.31
CA GLU A 82 0.71 -4.37 19.61
C GLU A 82 -0.58 -4.35 18.79
N VAL A 83 -1.45 -3.39 19.09
CA VAL A 83 -2.69 -3.17 18.33
C VAL A 83 -2.56 -1.89 17.53
N ALA A 84 -2.73 -1.97 16.21
CA ALA A 84 -2.65 -0.82 15.33
C ALA A 84 -4.04 -0.38 14.84
N LEU A 85 -4.30 0.93 14.90
CA LEU A 85 -5.41 1.55 14.19
C LEU A 85 -4.91 2.06 12.84
N ILE A 86 -5.44 1.46 11.79
CA ILE A 86 -5.07 1.68 10.40
C ILE A 86 -6.15 2.54 9.74
N PRO A 87 -5.99 3.87 9.63
CA PRO A 87 -6.94 4.71 8.91
C PRO A 87 -7.04 4.32 7.44
N PRO A 88 -8.09 4.76 6.73
CA PRO A 88 -8.20 4.53 5.29
C PRO A 88 -6.92 4.92 4.56
N VAL A 89 -6.45 4.02 3.69
CA VAL A 89 -5.22 4.24 2.91
C VAL A 89 -5.50 5.16 1.72
N SER A 90 -4.49 5.88 1.26
CA SER A 90 -4.62 6.98 0.30
C SER A 90 -4.98 6.58 -1.14
N GLY A 91 -5.44 5.36 -1.37
CA GLY A 91 -5.95 4.90 -2.66
C GLY A 91 -7.39 4.40 -2.63
N GLY A 92 -8.00 4.34 -1.42
CA GLY A 92 -9.34 3.76 -1.21
C GLY A 92 -10.52 4.72 -1.46
N SER A 93 -10.29 5.96 -1.86
CA SER A 93 -11.38 6.82 -2.35
C SER A 93 -11.79 6.31 -3.71
N LEU A 94 -12.96 5.69 -3.78
CA LEU A 94 -13.72 5.53 -5.01
C LEU A 94 -14.08 6.92 -5.55
N HIS A 95 -13.12 7.66 -6.08
CA HIS A 95 -13.46 8.69 -7.03
C HIS A 95 -13.95 7.99 -8.28
N GLN A 96 -15.22 7.96 -8.42
CA GLN A 96 -16.05 7.60 -9.55
C GLN A 96 -15.79 8.60 -10.71
N GLU A 97 -14.52 8.68 -11.17
CA GLU A 97 -14.11 9.49 -12.31
C GLU A 97 -13.05 8.76 -13.14
N ASP A 98 -13.31 7.50 -13.49
CA ASP A 98 -12.70 6.83 -14.64
C ASP A 98 -13.67 5.73 -15.15
N ALA A 99 -14.95 6.05 -15.23
CA ALA A 99 -15.88 5.34 -16.10
C ALA A 99 -15.70 5.83 -17.55
N GLY A 100 -14.45 5.84 -18.01
CA GLY A 100 -14.10 5.89 -19.42
C GLY A 100 -14.30 4.49 -19.98
N GLY A 101 -15.39 4.34 -20.72
CA GLY A 101 -15.87 3.09 -21.25
C GLY A 101 -14.80 2.23 -21.91
N ASP A 102 -14.92 0.95 -21.67
CA ASP A 102 -14.33 -0.11 -22.49
C ASP A 102 -14.98 -0.07 -23.89
N PRO A 103 -14.30 0.33 -24.96
CA PRO A 103 -14.81 0.17 -26.29
C PRO A 103 -14.30 -1.16 -26.86
N GLY A 104 -15.15 -2.17 -26.79
CA GLY A 104 -15.10 -3.15 -27.85
C GLY A 104 -14.41 -4.46 -27.56
N GLY A 105 -15.23 -5.47 -27.49
CA GLY A 105 -14.91 -6.85 -27.74
C GLY A 105 -14.25 -7.10 -29.11
N PRO A 106 -13.86 -8.34 -29.39
CA PRO A 106 -12.86 -8.67 -30.39
C PRO A 106 -13.37 -8.47 -31.81
N ALA A 107 -12.78 -7.54 -32.54
CA ALA A 107 -12.92 -7.50 -34.00
C ALA A 107 -11.98 -8.53 -34.63
N ALA A 108 -12.61 -9.34 -35.49
CA ALA A 108 -12.01 -10.44 -36.23
C ALA A 108 -10.81 -10.03 -37.07
N ALA A 109 -9.86 -10.96 -37.16
CA ALA A 109 -8.68 -10.91 -37.98
C ALA A 109 -9.01 -10.69 -39.46
N ALA A 110 -8.40 -9.66 -40.05
CA ALA A 110 -8.19 -9.61 -41.50
C ALA A 110 -6.67 -9.66 -41.73
N GLY A 111 -6.25 -10.73 -42.43
CA GLY A 111 -4.86 -11.01 -42.68
C GLY A 111 -4.20 -9.97 -43.60
N HIS A 112 -3.01 -9.57 -43.26
CA HIS A 112 -2.06 -9.02 -44.17
C HIS A 112 -0.81 -9.91 -44.19
N ARG A 113 -0.68 -10.61 -45.33
CA ARG A 113 0.53 -11.34 -45.70
C ARG A 113 1.53 -10.33 -46.15
N ALA A 114 2.60 -10.17 -45.39
CA ALA A 114 3.80 -9.44 -45.83
C ALA A 114 4.87 -10.46 -46.21
N GLU A 115 5.43 -10.32 -47.39
CA GLU A 115 6.51 -11.13 -47.93
C GLU A 115 7.85 -10.85 -47.19
N PRO A 116 8.76 -11.84 -47.13
CA PRO A 116 10.03 -11.66 -46.42
C PRO A 116 11.04 -10.88 -47.25
N GLY A 117 11.31 -9.64 -46.88
CA GLY A 117 12.47 -8.90 -47.35
C GLY A 117 13.75 -9.38 -46.68
N ALA A 118 14.73 -9.76 -47.48
CA ALA A 118 16.06 -10.17 -47.02
C ALA A 118 16.74 -9.03 -46.26
N VAL A 119 17.16 -9.27 -45.03
CA VAL A 119 18.04 -8.38 -44.25
C VAL A 119 19.41 -8.99 -44.14
N ALA A 120 20.40 -8.15 -44.46
CA ALA A 120 21.82 -8.47 -44.53
C ALA A 120 22.39 -8.97 -43.19
N GLU A 121 23.20 -9.99 -43.28
CA GLU A 121 24.11 -10.45 -42.22
C GLU A 121 25.12 -9.34 -41.87
N GLY A 122 25.24 -9.07 -40.58
CA GLY A 122 26.31 -8.21 -40.08
C GLY A 122 26.03 -7.61 -38.71
N ALA A 123 25.82 -8.41 -37.68
CA ALA A 123 25.94 -7.93 -36.32
C ALA A 123 26.68 -8.98 -35.48
N ALA A 124 27.82 -8.59 -34.94
CA ALA A 124 28.62 -9.38 -34.03
C ALA A 124 27.76 -9.86 -32.86
N ALA A 125 27.75 -11.17 -32.62
CA ALA A 125 27.10 -11.79 -31.50
C ALA A 125 27.74 -11.27 -30.20
N SER A 126 27.03 -10.38 -29.51
CA SER A 126 27.31 -10.12 -28.11
C SER A 126 26.96 -11.38 -27.34
N GLU A 127 27.89 -11.93 -26.57
CA GLU A 127 27.67 -13.09 -25.71
C GLU A 127 26.49 -12.85 -24.79
N PRO A 128 25.61 -13.84 -24.58
CA PRO A 128 24.50 -13.70 -23.64
C PRO A 128 25.06 -13.49 -22.23
N MET A 129 24.69 -12.38 -21.60
CA MET A 129 24.98 -12.14 -20.19
C MET A 129 24.47 -13.34 -19.36
N PRO A 130 25.27 -13.90 -18.46
CA PRO A 130 24.82 -14.98 -17.59
C PRO A 130 23.66 -14.52 -16.69
N PRO A 131 22.69 -15.41 -16.37
CA PRO A 131 21.60 -15.07 -15.48
C PRO A 131 22.16 -14.59 -14.16
N GLY A 132 21.69 -13.41 -13.72
CA GLY A 132 22.17 -12.61 -12.61
C GLY A 132 22.64 -13.36 -11.36
N THR A 133 23.93 -13.60 -11.28
CA THR A 133 24.69 -13.94 -10.08
C THR A 133 25.44 -12.72 -9.54
N GLY A 134 24.84 -11.54 -9.68
CA GLY A 134 25.29 -10.37 -8.93
C GLY A 134 24.95 -10.56 -7.44
N PRO A 135 25.83 -10.10 -6.52
CA PRO A 135 25.50 -10.12 -5.10
C PRO A 135 24.16 -9.44 -4.88
N ALA A 136 23.35 -10.00 -3.96
CA ALA A 136 22.10 -9.35 -3.53
C ALA A 136 22.42 -7.90 -3.17
N PRO A 137 21.61 -6.93 -3.62
CA PRO A 137 21.88 -5.52 -3.33
C PRO A 137 21.96 -5.33 -1.82
N THR A 138 23.01 -4.66 -1.36
CA THR A 138 23.18 -4.30 0.06
C THR A 138 21.94 -3.52 0.47
N PRO A 139 21.21 -3.91 1.54
CA PRO A 139 20.02 -3.20 1.94
C PRO A 139 20.37 -1.74 2.26
N ALA A 140 19.73 -0.81 1.58
CA ALA A 140 19.84 0.62 1.85
C ALA A 140 19.41 0.91 3.30
N LEU A 141 20.06 1.87 3.94
CA LEU A 141 19.74 2.25 5.32
C LEU A 141 18.25 2.65 5.40
N GLY A 142 17.49 1.97 6.27
CA GLY A 142 16.05 2.22 6.44
C GLY A 142 15.13 1.44 5.48
N ARG A 143 15.66 0.57 4.62
CA ARG A 143 14.86 -0.34 3.80
C ARG A 143 14.31 -1.48 4.66
N VAL A 144 13.00 -1.68 4.60
CA VAL A 144 12.31 -2.84 5.17
C VAL A 144 11.78 -3.70 4.03
N ALA A 145 12.19 -4.94 3.98
CA ALA A 145 11.81 -5.89 2.93
C ALA A 145 11.11 -7.10 3.53
N ALA A 146 10.25 -7.72 2.73
CA ALA A 146 9.58 -8.98 3.03
C ALA A 146 9.77 -9.98 1.89
N GLY A 147 9.59 -11.26 2.18
CA GLY A 147 9.90 -12.37 1.28
C GLY A 147 11.39 -12.74 1.30
N ASP A 148 11.69 -13.99 0.90
CA ASP A 148 13.01 -14.58 1.03
C ASP A 148 14.09 -13.90 0.16
N ASP A 149 13.68 -13.21 -0.89
CA ASP A 149 14.57 -12.59 -1.89
C ASP A 149 14.52 -11.05 -1.92
N GLY A 150 13.82 -10.43 -0.96
CA GLY A 150 13.79 -8.98 -0.80
C GLY A 150 13.12 -8.21 -1.94
N ARG A 151 12.29 -8.87 -2.75
CA ARG A 151 11.58 -8.27 -3.90
C ARG A 151 10.48 -7.28 -3.51
N PHE A 152 10.00 -7.36 -2.28
CA PHE A 152 8.91 -6.56 -1.76
C PHE A 152 9.43 -5.69 -0.63
N PHE A 153 9.48 -4.38 -0.85
CA PHE A 153 10.13 -3.51 0.12
C PHE A 153 9.55 -2.10 0.18
N VAL A 154 9.79 -1.49 1.32
CA VAL A 154 9.53 -0.08 1.58
C VAL A 154 10.85 0.60 1.97
N THR A 155 11.13 1.78 1.40
CA THR A 155 12.43 2.48 1.58
C THR A 155 12.27 4.00 1.54
N PRO A 156 13.07 4.78 2.28
CA PRO A 156 13.15 6.21 2.09
C PRO A 156 13.94 6.61 0.83
N GLU A 157 14.75 5.70 0.28
CA GLU A 157 15.63 5.98 -0.84
C GLU A 157 14.90 5.97 -2.20
N PRO A 158 15.42 6.66 -3.23
CA PRO A 158 14.90 6.57 -4.58
C PRO A 158 14.85 5.12 -5.09
N LEU A 159 13.77 4.79 -5.82
CA LEU A 159 13.58 3.45 -6.38
C LEU A 159 14.41 3.26 -7.64
N SER A 160 15.15 2.15 -7.71
CA SER A 160 15.89 1.75 -8.90
C SER A 160 15.04 0.85 -9.79
N LEU A 161 14.72 1.33 -11.01
CA LEU A 161 13.97 0.54 -11.98
C LEU A 161 14.76 -0.70 -12.43
N ASP A 162 16.08 -0.54 -12.56
CA ASP A 162 16.99 -1.61 -12.95
C ASP A 162 17.07 -2.71 -11.89
N GLU A 163 17.04 -2.36 -10.60
CA GLU A 163 16.95 -3.34 -9.51
C GLU A 163 15.64 -4.13 -9.58
N LEU A 164 14.50 -3.44 -9.72
CA LEU A 164 13.20 -4.08 -9.78
C LEU A 164 13.06 -4.96 -11.04
N PHE A 165 13.59 -4.52 -12.16
CA PHE A 165 13.67 -5.33 -13.38
C PHE A 165 14.47 -6.63 -13.14
N ARG A 166 15.66 -6.54 -12.53
CA ARG A 166 16.50 -7.73 -12.23
C ARG A 166 15.83 -8.72 -11.30
N PHE A 167 15.01 -8.26 -10.38
CA PHE A 167 14.25 -9.17 -9.51
C PHE A 167 13.28 -10.07 -10.27
N VAL A 168 12.69 -9.58 -11.37
CA VAL A 168 11.62 -10.30 -12.06
C VAL A 168 12.07 -10.95 -13.37
N ALA A 169 13.07 -10.41 -14.06
CA ALA A 169 13.51 -10.92 -15.34
C ALA A 169 14.09 -12.35 -15.24
N ARG A 170 13.62 -13.24 -16.09
CA ARG A 170 14.09 -14.63 -16.22
C ARG A 170 14.15 -15.03 -17.69
N PRO A 171 14.99 -15.99 -18.09
CA PRO A 171 15.04 -16.47 -19.48
C PRO A 171 13.72 -17.02 -20.02
N SER A 172 12.82 -17.48 -19.13
CA SER A 172 11.49 -17.98 -19.47
C SER A 172 10.44 -16.89 -19.67
N HIS A 173 10.78 -15.62 -19.38
CA HIS A 173 9.83 -14.50 -19.46
C HIS A 173 10.01 -13.75 -20.78
N GLY A 174 8.96 -13.71 -21.58
CA GLY A 174 8.91 -12.95 -22.85
C GLY A 174 8.39 -11.51 -22.67
N ALA A 175 7.90 -11.14 -21.49
CA ALA A 175 7.37 -9.81 -21.23
C ALA A 175 7.67 -9.34 -19.80
N VAL A 176 8.06 -8.08 -19.67
CA VAL A 176 8.17 -7.36 -18.39
C VAL A 176 7.38 -6.07 -18.49
N VAL A 177 6.53 -5.81 -17.49
CA VAL A 177 5.78 -4.56 -17.33
C VAL A 177 6.32 -3.85 -16.08
N LEU A 178 6.64 -2.57 -16.22
CA LEU A 178 6.96 -1.68 -15.12
C LEU A 178 5.85 -0.63 -15.01
N PHE A 179 5.08 -0.69 -13.91
CA PHE A 179 4.21 0.41 -13.51
C PHE A 179 4.99 1.32 -12.58
N ILE A 180 5.02 2.62 -12.88
CA ILE A 180 5.75 3.62 -12.10
C ILE A 180 4.75 4.70 -11.68
N GLY A 181 4.46 4.79 -10.38
CA GLY A 181 3.67 5.86 -9.80
C GLY A 181 4.56 7.07 -9.50
N ILE A 182 4.26 8.21 -10.11
CA ILE A 182 5.07 9.45 -10.03
C ILE A 182 4.27 10.53 -9.29
N THR A 183 4.94 11.32 -8.45
CA THR A 183 4.37 12.49 -7.82
C THR A 183 4.09 13.57 -8.88
N ARG A 184 2.81 13.93 -9.05
CA ARG A 184 2.37 14.95 -10.01
C ARG A 184 2.58 16.34 -9.44
N ARG A 185 2.87 17.32 -10.31
CA ARG A 185 2.99 18.73 -9.94
C ARG A 185 1.64 19.36 -9.59
N PHE A 186 0.56 18.90 -10.20
CA PHE A 186 -0.78 19.43 -9.97
C PHE A 186 -1.73 18.33 -9.53
N THR A 187 -2.50 18.60 -8.48
CA THR A 187 -3.64 17.81 -8.03
C THR A 187 -4.87 18.69 -8.10
N ALA A 188 -5.77 18.39 -9.06
CA ALA A 188 -6.80 19.31 -9.52
C ALA A 188 -6.16 20.65 -9.96
N GLU A 189 -6.58 21.78 -9.41
CA GLU A 189 -6.04 23.11 -9.73
C GLU A 189 -4.92 23.57 -8.78
N ARG A 190 -4.51 22.73 -7.83
CA ARG A 190 -3.54 23.09 -6.78
C ARG A 190 -2.15 22.56 -7.14
N GLU A 191 -1.15 23.40 -6.97
CA GLU A 191 0.25 23.03 -7.18
C GLU A 191 0.79 22.28 -5.96
N THR A 192 1.28 21.06 -6.20
CA THR A 192 1.93 20.19 -5.22
C THR A 192 3.43 20.43 -5.24
N GLU A 193 4.02 20.74 -4.11
CA GLU A 193 5.48 20.85 -3.94
C GLU A 193 6.10 19.45 -3.84
N HIS A 194 5.61 18.66 -2.91
CA HIS A 194 6.02 17.27 -2.73
C HIS A 194 4.92 16.46 -2.01
N LEU A 195 5.03 15.14 -2.11
CA LEU A 195 4.26 14.21 -1.28
C LEU A 195 5.16 13.69 -0.15
N GLU A 196 4.59 13.47 1.02
CA GLU A 196 5.26 12.79 2.12
C GLU A 196 4.49 11.49 2.43
N TYR A 197 5.21 10.36 2.39
CA TYR A 197 4.62 9.04 2.65
C TYR A 197 4.97 8.55 4.05
N GLU A 198 3.94 8.16 4.80
CA GLU A 198 4.06 7.44 6.07
C GLU A 198 3.65 5.99 5.86
N ALA A 199 4.33 5.04 6.49
CA ALA A 199 4.01 3.62 6.41
C ALA A 199 4.17 2.91 7.76
N TYR A 200 3.33 1.92 8.02
CA TYR A 200 3.58 0.93 9.06
C TYR A 200 4.54 -0.11 8.50
N LEU A 201 5.85 0.18 8.61
CA LEU A 201 6.93 -0.42 7.81
C LEU A 201 6.92 -1.96 7.73
N PRO A 202 6.93 -2.74 8.84
CA PRO A 202 6.94 -4.19 8.74
C PRO A 202 5.69 -4.72 8.05
N MET A 203 4.51 -4.23 8.45
CA MET A 203 3.24 -4.67 7.90
C MET A 203 3.09 -4.27 6.42
N ALA A 204 3.58 -3.09 6.03
CA ALA A 204 3.53 -2.63 4.65
C ALA A 204 4.33 -3.56 3.74
N ALA A 205 5.58 -3.89 4.08
CA ALA A 205 6.41 -4.79 3.28
C ALA A 205 5.80 -6.20 3.19
N GLU A 206 5.28 -6.74 4.29
CA GLU A 206 4.58 -8.03 4.29
C GLU A 206 3.32 -8.02 3.41
N GLU A 207 2.57 -6.92 3.41
CA GLU A 207 1.37 -6.81 2.58
C GLU A 207 1.74 -6.75 1.09
N LEU A 208 2.82 -6.03 0.73
CA LEU A 208 3.35 -6.06 -0.64
C LEU A 208 3.74 -7.49 -1.06
N ALA A 209 4.36 -8.26 -0.17
CA ALA A 209 4.73 -9.64 -0.44
C ALA A 209 3.50 -10.55 -0.62
N ARG A 210 2.43 -10.37 0.18
CA ARG A 210 1.17 -11.12 0.03
C ARG A 210 0.50 -10.82 -1.31
N ILE A 211 0.41 -9.54 -1.69
CA ILE A 211 -0.12 -9.12 -2.98
C ILE A 211 0.67 -9.75 -4.13
N GLY A 212 2.00 -9.74 -4.03
CA GLY A 212 2.87 -10.39 -5.01
C GLY A 212 2.61 -11.89 -5.13
N ALA A 213 2.53 -12.60 -4.01
CA ALA A 213 2.26 -14.04 -3.99
C ALA A 213 0.86 -14.38 -4.56
N GLU A 214 -0.16 -13.59 -4.24
CA GLU A 214 -1.51 -13.74 -4.79
C GLU A 214 -1.53 -13.54 -6.31
N ALA A 215 -0.81 -12.53 -6.81
CA ALA A 215 -0.68 -12.29 -8.25
C ALA A 215 0.06 -13.45 -8.93
N GLU A 216 1.17 -13.94 -8.37
CA GLU A 216 1.92 -15.07 -8.92
C GLU A 216 1.09 -16.38 -8.92
N ALA A 217 0.24 -16.58 -7.91
CA ALA A 217 -0.68 -17.71 -7.87
C ALA A 217 -1.82 -17.58 -8.92
N ARG A 218 -2.32 -16.36 -9.16
CA ARG A 218 -3.40 -16.09 -10.10
C ARG A 218 -2.94 -16.16 -11.56
N TRP A 219 -1.68 -15.80 -11.84
CA TRP A 219 -1.05 -15.90 -13.16
C TRP A 219 0.20 -16.76 -13.10
N PRO A 220 0.05 -18.10 -13.15
CA PRO A 220 1.18 -19.02 -13.04
C PRO A 220 2.27 -18.72 -14.06
N GLY A 221 3.52 -18.77 -13.62
CA GLY A 221 4.69 -18.39 -14.42
C GLY A 221 4.98 -16.90 -14.43
N SER A 222 4.18 -16.06 -13.76
CA SER A 222 4.54 -14.67 -13.52
C SER A 222 5.49 -14.54 -12.32
N ARG A 223 6.21 -13.40 -12.27
CA ARG A 223 7.07 -13.02 -11.15
C ARG A 223 6.94 -11.53 -10.91
N LEU A 224 6.75 -11.15 -9.65
CA LEU A 224 6.53 -9.76 -9.26
C LEU A 224 7.62 -9.24 -8.32
N ALA A 225 7.85 -7.93 -8.38
CA ALA A 225 8.59 -7.16 -7.39
C ALA A 225 7.91 -5.82 -7.17
N ILE A 226 7.84 -5.36 -5.93
CA ILE A 226 7.19 -4.09 -5.58
C ILE A 226 8.09 -3.31 -4.63
N GLY A 227 8.42 -2.07 -5.02
CA GLY A 227 9.10 -1.11 -4.16
C GLY A 227 8.23 0.11 -3.93
N HIS A 228 8.13 0.58 -2.69
CA HIS A 228 7.43 1.81 -2.35
C HIS A 228 8.33 2.72 -1.51
N ARG A 229 8.28 4.04 -1.76
CA ARG A 229 9.02 5.03 -0.96
C ARG A 229 8.25 5.48 0.26
N THR A 230 9.01 5.89 1.29
CA THR A 230 8.52 6.64 2.46
C THR A 230 9.25 7.98 2.57
N GLY A 231 8.74 8.85 3.46
CA GLY A 231 9.28 10.21 3.58
C GLY A 231 8.93 11.08 2.38
N PRO A 232 9.66 12.18 2.17
CA PRO A 232 9.39 13.16 1.13
C PRO A 232 9.73 12.62 -0.28
N VAL A 233 8.82 12.82 -1.23
CA VAL A 233 8.97 12.46 -2.65
C VAL A 233 8.61 13.69 -3.48
N ALA A 234 9.61 14.32 -4.07
CA ALA A 234 9.43 15.51 -4.88
C ALA A 234 8.60 15.22 -6.16
N THR A 235 8.03 16.27 -6.74
CA THR A 235 7.33 16.19 -8.02
C THR A 235 8.25 15.63 -9.11
N GLY A 236 7.71 14.76 -9.97
CA GLY A 236 8.46 14.05 -11.00
C GLY A 236 9.21 12.81 -10.53
N GLN A 237 9.32 12.57 -9.22
CA GLN A 237 9.96 11.37 -8.69
C GLN A 237 8.99 10.20 -8.53
N ALA A 238 9.51 8.99 -8.68
CA ALA A 238 8.74 7.77 -8.44
C ALA A 238 8.52 7.55 -6.95
N SER A 239 7.28 7.27 -6.56
CA SER A 239 6.88 6.88 -5.19
C SER A 239 6.66 5.37 -5.06
N VAL A 240 6.24 4.71 -6.13
CA VAL A 240 6.00 3.27 -6.20
C VAL A 240 6.41 2.72 -7.55
N VAL A 241 6.97 1.53 -7.55
CA VAL A 241 7.25 0.76 -8.76
C VAL A 241 6.74 -0.66 -8.56
N VAL A 242 5.93 -1.13 -9.50
CA VAL A 242 5.52 -2.54 -9.62
C VAL A 242 6.17 -3.10 -10.88
N ALA A 243 7.03 -4.09 -10.71
CA ALA A 243 7.59 -4.87 -11.82
C ALA A 243 6.87 -6.22 -11.88
N ALA A 244 6.34 -6.58 -13.05
CA ALA A 244 5.71 -7.85 -13.29
C ALA A 244 6.24 -8.48 -14.58
N ALA A 245 6.79 -9.68 -14.49
CA ALA A 245 7.28 -10.45 -15.62
C ALA A 245 6.46 -11.71 -15.81
N ALA A 246 6.27 -12.14 -17.06
CA ALA A 246 5.57 -13.38 -17.38
C ALA A 246 6.04 -13.92 -18.74
N PRO A 247 5.75 -15.22 -19.08
CA PRO A 247 6.04 -15.77 -20.40
C PRO A 247 5.40 -14.97 -21.55
N HIS A 248 4.19 -14.41 -21.30
CA HIS A 248 3.45 -13.64 -22.31
C HIS A 248 2.88 -12.36 -21.72
N ARG A 249 2.84 -11.29 -22.56
CA ARG A 249 2.37 -9.96 -22.18
C ARG A 249 1.01 -9.86 -21.48
N PRO A 250 -0.05 -10.64 -21.82
CA PRO A 250 -1.33 -10.47 -21.14
C PRO A 250 -1.26 -10.75 -19.65
N ALA A 251 -0.52 -11.79 -19.23
CA ALA A 251 -0.32 -12.11 -17.81
C ALA A 251 0.52 -11.04 -17.10
N ALA A 252 1.56 -10.51 -17.75
CA ALA A 252 2.39 -9.46 -17.14
C ALA A 252 1.59 -8.16 -16.89
N PHE A 253 0.76 -7.71 -17.86
CA PHE A 253 -0.13 -6.55 -17.67
C PHE A 253 -1.18 -6.80 -16.59
N ALA A 254 -1.83 -7.97 -16.61
CA ALA A 254 -2.87 -8.31 -15.62
C ALA A 254 -2.30 -8.37 -14.20
N ALA A 255 -1.13 -8.99 -14.01
CA ALA A 255 -0.47 -9.09 -12.72
C ALA A 255 0.00 -7.73 -12.21
N ALA A 256 0.56 -6.87 -13.07
CA ALA A 256 0.97 -5.51 -12.69
C ALA A 256 -0.23 -4.66 -12.25
N ARG A 257 -1.34 -4.71 -13.01
CA ARG A 257 -2.58 -3.99 -12.68
C ARG A 257 -3.15 -4.45 -11.34
N TYR A 258 -3.32 -5.76 -11.18
CA TYR A 258 -3.79 -6.34 -9.92
C TYR A 258 -2.95 -5.85 -8.73
N ALA A 259 -1.62 -5.93 -8.87
CA ALA A 259 -0.73 -5.57 -7.78
C ALA A 259 -0.85 -4.09 -7.37
N ILE A 260 -0.95 -3.14 -8.32
CA ILE A 260 -1.11 -1.73 -7.97
C ILE A 260 -2.50 -1.43 -7.41
N ASP A 261 -3.56 -2.05 -7.93
CA ASP A 261 -4.92 -1.84 -7.46
C ASP A 261 -5.06 -2.35 -6.00
N GLU A 262 -4.57 -3.57 -5.69
CA GLU A 262 -4.58 -4.13 -4.34
C GLU A 262 -3.68 -3.35 -3.37
N LEU A 263 -2.50 -2.91 -3.80
CA LEU A 263 -1.60 -2.10 -2.98
C LEU A 263 -2.30 -0.82 -2.48
N LYS A 264 -3.02 -0.14 -3.37
CA LYS A 264 -3.72 1.10 -3.01
C LYS A 264 -4.84 0.91 -1.99
N VAL A 265 -5.37 -0.30 -1.86
CA VAL A 265 -6.48 -0.62 -0.93
C VAL A 265 -5.99 -1.26 0.36
N ARG A 266 -4.88 -2.01 0.31
CA ARG A 266 -4.45 -2.91 1.39
C ARG A 266 -3.19 -2.46 2.11
N ALA A 267 -2.21 -1.90 1.39
CA ALA A 267 -0.94 -1.55 2.01
C ALA A 267 -1.12 -0.40 3.01
N PRO A 268 -0.68 -0.56 4.27
CA PRO A 268 -0.77 0.50 5.28
C PRO A 268 0.28 1.58 5.01
N ILE A 269 0.04 2.33 3.95
CA ILE A 269 0.84 3.45 3.45
C ILE A 269 -0.10 4.63 3.22
N TRP A 270 0.24 5.77 3.78
CA TRP A 270 -0.52 7.01 3.68
C TRP A 270 0.32 8.08 3.05
N LYS A 271 -0.32 9.02 2.36
CA LYS A 271 0.36 10.18 1.80
C LYS A 271 -0.24 11.48 2.32
N ARG A 272 0.65 12.39 2.64
CA ARG A 272 0.36 13.77 2.97
C ARG A 272 0.85 14.64 1.83
N GLU A 273 0.00 15.51 1.33
CA GLU A 273 0.33 16.40 0.22
C GLU A 273 0.71 17.78 0.77
N HIS A 274 1.87 18.25 0.36
CA HIS A 274 2.38 19.57 0.66
C HIS A 274 2.19 20.45 -0.57
N TYR A 275 1.38 21.48 -0.44
CA TYR A 275 1.05 22.40 -1.54
C TYR A 275 1.96 23.62 -1.52
N ALA A 276 2.18 24.24 -2.69
CA ALA A 276 3.01 25.43 -2.86
C ALA A 276 2.49 26.66 -2.07
N ASP A 277 1.20 26.65 -1.69
CA ASP A 277 0.59 27.68 -0.83
C ASP A 277 0.82 27.46 0.68
N GLY A 278 1.61 26.46 1.05
CA GLY A 278 1.95 26.10 2.44
C GLY A 278 0.89 25.23 3.14
N ARG A 279 -0.21 24.88 2.50
CA ARG A 279 -1.17 23.92 3.07
C ARG A 279 -0.63 22.50 3.02
N VAL A 280 -1.02 21.71 4.02
CA VAL A 280 -0.63 20.30 4.15
C VAL A 280 -1.87 19.48 4.47
N GLU A 281 -2.15 18.45 3.67
CA GLU A 281 -3.38 17.66 3.80
C GLU A 281 -3.11 16.16 3.64
N TRP A 282 -3.74 15.33 4.50
CA TRP A 282 -3.79 13.89 4.30
C TRP A 282 -4.75 13.55 3.14
N VAL A 283 -4.29 12.75 2.20
CA VAL A 283 -5.07 12.36 1.03
C VAL A 283 -5.86 11.08 1.31
N GLY A 284 -7.13 11.05 0.91
CA GLY A 284 -7.99 9.87 1.05
C GLY A 284 -8.61 9.69 2.44
N VAL A 285 -8.48 10.69 3.30
CA VAL A 285 -9.13 10.70 4.61
C VAL A 285 -10.25 11.74 4.57
N PRO A 286 -11.49 11.41 5.03
CA PRO A 286 -12.57 12.39 5.10
C PRO A 286 -12.17 13.61 5.94
N ALA A 287 -12.47 14.81 5.45
CA ALA A 287 -12.29 16.03 6.23
C ALA A 287 -13.13 15.93 7.52
N ALA A 288 -12.52 16.26 8.66
CA ALA A 288 -13.24 16.26 9.93
C ALA A 288 -14.36 17.31 9.88
N GLY A 289 -15.60 16.85 9.77
CA GLY A 289 -16.79 17.73 9.76
C GLY A 289 -17.83 17.42 8.69
N GLU A 290 -17.47 16.68 7.64
CA GLU A 290 -18.46 16.22 6.65
C GLU A 290 -18.92 14.80 7.03
N GLY A 291 -19.94 14.74 7.88
CA GLY A 291 -20.76 13.53 7.99
C GLY A 291 -21.40 13.25 6.63
N PRO A 292 -21.84 12.00 6.35
CA PRO A 292 -22.49 11.68 5.10
C PRO A 292 -23.66 12.66 4.91
N THR A 293 -23.58 13.49 3.89
CA THR A 293 -24.72 14.32 3.46
C THR A 293 -25.77 13.35 2.99
N GLY A 294 -26.73 13.06 3.88
CA GLY A 294 -27.92 12.32 3.56
C GLY A 294 -28.73 13.10 2.55
N ASP A 295 -28.67 12.71 1.29
CA ASP A 295 -29.72 12.99 0.32
C ASP A 295 -30.98 12.21 0.72
N ALA A 296 -31.75 12.85 1.59
CA ALA A 296 -33.11 12.45 1.88
C ALA A 296 -33.97 13.72 1.92
N ALA A 297 -34.37 14.16 0.75
CA ALA A 297 -35.57 14.98 0.64
C ALA A 297 -36.26 14.66 -0.68
N GLY A 298 -37.05 13.59 -0.66
CA GLY A 298 -38.17 13.46 -1.53
C GLY A 298 -39.09 14.65 -1.33
N SER A 299 -39.36 15.39 -2.38
CA SER A 299 -40.48 16.31 -2.43
C SER A 299 -41.53 15.76 -3.36
N SER A 300 -42.58 15.24 -2.75
CA SER A 300 -43.89 15.10 -3.36
C SER A 300 -44.41 16.50 -3.74
N ARG A 301 -44.72 16.70 -4.99
CA ARG A 301 -45.98 17.32 -5.46
C ARG A 301 -46.05 17.19 -6.99
#